data_4ea174bba9ab2253cf2f38ae6ed5dd67
#
_entry.id   4ea174bba9ab2253cf2f38ae6ed5dd67
#
_cell.length_a   1.000
_cell.length_b   1.000
_cell.length_c   1.000
_cell.angle_alpha   90.00
_cell.angle_beta   90.00
_cell.angle_gamma   90.00
#
_symmetry.space_group_name_H-M   'P 1'
#
loop_
_entity.id
_entity.type
_entity.pdbx_description
1 polymer ?
#
loop_
_entity_poly.entity_id
_entity_poly.type
_entity_poly.pdbx_seq_one_letter_code
_entity_poly.pdbx_strand_id
1 'polypeptide(L)'
;MGDRYSQSKWQEPAICRILDANLDRAREGLRIVEEWCRFGLNSAPLAGECKQMRQELAIWHTQELRAARDTPGDVGTELTHPGEEQRSNIQQLLQVNLCRIEEALRVLEEYGKLYNPDMGVAFKQMRYRVYSLESNLVVHRRHQLLERSPLYLVTSASEQLFGTVEAALQGGLTLVQYREKTADDSVKLSHAQKLRQMCHHYGALFIMNDRVDLALAVDADGVHLGQQDVPIAFARQLLGSQRLIGRSTTNPDEMQRAIAEGADYIGVGPVYETPTKADKAAAGLDYVQYAAKHAAIPWFAIGGIDPNNIDDVLNAGAERVAIVRAIMQAEQPTLVTQYFLSQLTRVQTLRSIEARVSQSHV
;
A
#
# COMPACT_ATOMS: atom_id res chain seq x y z
N MET A 1 -9.69 -41.15 39.08
CA MET A 1 -10.52 -40.18 39.80
C MET A 1 -9.70 -38.90 39.86
N GLY A 2 -9.90 -38.02 38.88
CA GLY A 2 -9.16 -36.78 38.79
C GLY A 2 -9.93 -35.69 39.52
N ASP A 3 -9.25 -35.04 40.45
CA ASP A 3 -9.71 -33.84 41.12
C ASP A 3 -10.04 -32.77 40.08
N ARG A 4 -11.33 -32.48 39.93
CA ARG A 4 -11.73 -31.20 39.31
C ARG A 4 -11.37 -30.14 40.34
N TYR A 5 -10.36 -29.33 40.00
CA TYR A 5 -10.09 -28.10 40.72
C TYR A 5 -11.42 -27.34 40.88
N SER A 6 -11.88 -27.20 42.11
CA SER A 6 -13.01 -26.34 42.47
C SER A 6 -12.54 -24.91 42.18
N GLN A 7 -12.94 -24.35 41.03
CA GLN A 7 -12.78 -22.92 40.77
C GLN A 7 -13.47 -22.17 41.90
N SER A 8 -12.74 -21.35 42.62
CA SER A 8 -13.29 -20.57 43.71
C SER A 8 -14.37 -19.62 43.17
N LYS A 9 -15.56 -19.57 43.81
CA LYS A 9 -16.75 -18.78 43.38
C LYS A 9 -16.49 -17.30 43.07
N TRP A 10 -15.33 -16.73 43.44
CA TRP A 10 -14.97 -15.34 43.19
C TRP A 10 -14.06 -15.17 41.95
N GLN A 11 -13.60 -16.25 41.31
CA GLN A 11 -12.84 -16.17 40.03
C GLN A 11 -13.76 -16.01 38.79
N GLU A 12 -14.97 -16.58 38.83
CA GLU A 12 -15.93 -16.49 37.72
C GLU A 12 -16.34 -15.04 37.36
N PRO A 13 -16.72 -14.16 38.32
CA PRO A 13 -17.07 -12.77 38.00
C PRO A 13 -15.92 -11.97 37.38
N ALA A 14 -14.68 -12.20 37.83
CA ALA A 14 -13.51 -11.52 37.26
C ALA A 14 -13.23 -11.97 35.81
N ILE A 15 -13.37 -13.27 35.53
CA ILE A 15 -13.23 -13.82 34.18
C ILE A 15 -14.31 -13.22 33.25
N CYS A 16 -15.57 -13.17 33.70
CA CYS A 16 -16.65 -12.56 32.91
C CYS A 16 -16.41 -11.08 32.62
N ARG A 17 -15.91 -10.29 33.58
CA ARG A 17 -15.54 -8.87 33.38
C ARG A 17 -14.41 -8.72 32.37
N ILE A 18 -13.36 -9.57 32.45
CA ILE A 18 -12.25 -9.57 31.50
C ILE A 18 -12.74 -9.90 30.09
N LEU A 19 -13.60 -10.90 29.93
CA LEU A 19 -14.16 -11.30 28.64
C LEU A 19 -15.07 -10.20 28.08
N ASP A 20 -15.96 -9.61 28.86
CA ASP A 20 -16.83 -8.51 28.46
C ASP A 20 -16.04 -7.32 27.93
N ALA A 21 -15.06 -6.83 28.70
CA ALA A 21 -14.26 -5.69 28.31
C ALA A 21 -13.45 -5.93 27.02
N ASN A 22 -12.90 -7.13 26.83
CA ASN A 22 -12.09 -7.42 25.64
C ASN A 22 -12.95 -7.74 24.40
N LEU A 23 -14.17 -8.26 24.55
CA LEU A 23 -15.15 -8.35 23.47
C LEU A 23 -15.51 -6.97 22.91
N ASP A 24 -15.74 -5.98 23.80
CA ASP A 24 -16.00 -4.61 23.34
C ASP A 24 -14.78 -3.98 22.70
N ARG A 25 -13.59 -4.06 23.29
CA ARG A 25 -12.34 -3.51 22.72
C ARG A 25 -12.06 -4.05 21.31
N ALA A 26 -12.21 -5.35 21.11
CA ALA A 26 -12.03 -5.97 19.78
C ALA A 26 -13.08 -5.48 18.78
N ARG A 27 -14.35 -5.36 19.18
CA ARG A 27 -15.44 -4.87 18.32
C ARG A 27 -15.30 -3.40 17.95
N GLU A 28 -14.88 -2.55 18.88
CA GLU A 28 -14.64 -1.12 18.67
C GLU A 28 -13.46 -0.90 17.75
N GLY A 29 -12.33 -1.59 17.98
CA GLY A 29 -11.17 -1.53 17.10
C GLY A 29 -11.50 -1.95 15.67
N LEU A 30 -12.20 -3.08 15.49
CA LEU A 30 -12.67 -3.54 14.18
C LEU A 30 -13.63 -2.53 13.52
N ARG A 31 -14.44 -1.78 14.29
CA ARG A 31 -15.32 -0.76 13.75
C ARG A 31 -14.52 0.39 13.14
N ILE A 32 -13.46 0.84 13.79
CA ILE A 32 -12.59 1.90 13.27
C ILE A 32 -11.91 1.46 11.96
N VAL A 33 -11.41 0.22 11.90
CA VAL A 33 -10.82 -0.34 10.68
C VAL A 33 -11.85 -0.50 9.57
N GLU A 34 -13.08 -0.99 9.89
CA GLU A 34 -14.21 -1.11 8.94
C GLU A 34 -14.55 0.22 8.27
N GLU A 35 -14.64 1.32 9.03
CA GLU A 35 -14.96 2.65 8.50
C GLU A 35 -13.90 3.10 7.48
N TRP A 36 -12.62 2.85 7.76
CA TRP A 36 -11.56 3.15 6.80
C TRP A 36 -11.65 2.29 5.54
N CYS A 37 -11.90 0.99 5.69
CA CYS A 37 -12.11 0.09 4.54
C CYS A 37 -13.25 0.56 3.64
N ARG A 38 -14.35 1.07 4.24
CA ARG A 38 -15.54 1.54 3.51
C ARG A 38 -15.32 2.88 2.82
N PHE A 39 -14.89 3.89 3.57
CA PHE A 39 -14.91 5.28 3.15
C PHE A 39 -13.55 5.79 2.65
N GLY A 40 -12.44 5.23 3.13
CA GLY A 40 -11.09 5.59 2.70
C GLY A 40 -10.61 4.75 1.52
N LEU A 41 -10.82 3.44 1.60
CA LEU A 41 -10.34 2.48 0.59
C LEU A 41 -11.42 2.08 -0.43
N ASN A 42 -12.71 2.35 -0.17
CA ASN A 42 -13.84 1.86 -0.96
C ASN A 42 -13.77 0.34 -1.25
N SER A 43 -13.28 -0.44 -0.29
CA SER A 43 -13.05 -1.87 -0.43
C SER A 43 -14.17 -2.67 0.24
N ALA A 44 -15.12 -3.16 -0.54
CA ALA A 44 -16.20 -4.02 -0.04
C ALA A 44 -15.69 -5.33 0.58
N PRO A 45 -14.66 -6.02 0.04
CA PRO A 45 -14.13 -7.24 0.65
C PRO A 45 -13.53 -6.99 2.04
N LEU A 46 -12.67 -5.97 2.22
CA LEU A 46 -12.05 -5.67 3.52
C LEU A 46 -13.06 -5.20 4.55
N ALA A 47 -14.02 -4.35 4.13
CA ALA A 47 -15.11 -3.92 4.99
C ALA A 47 -16.02 -5.08 5.41
N GLY A 48 -16.29 -6.01 4.47
CA GLY A 48 -17.06 -7.23 4.72
C GLY A 48 -16.40 -8.13 5.76
N GLU A 49 -15.09 -8.33 5.68
CA GLU A 49 -14.31 -9.12 6.63
C GLU A 49 -14.38 -8.53 8.05
N CYS A 50 -14.16 -7.21 8.20
CA CYS A 50 -14.30 -6.52 9.48
C CYS A 50 -15.71 -6.68 10.06
N LYS A 51 -16.74 -6.48 9.23
CA LYS A 51 -18.15 -6.62 9.63
C LYS A 51 -18.46 -8.04 10.09
N GLN A 52 -17.98 -9.05 9.38
CA GLN A 52 -18.19 -10.45 9.72
C GLN A 52 -17.55 -10.79 11.07
N MET A 53 -16.28 -10.42 11.29
CA MET A 53 -15.61 -10.62 12.60
C MET A 53 -16.35 -9.93 13.74
N ARG A 54 -16.87 -8.72 13.54
CA ARG A 54 -17.67 -8.02 14.54
C ARG A 54 -18.99 -8.74 14.87
N GLN A 55 -19.62 -9.35 13.88
CA GLN A 55 -20.84 -10.16 14.09
C GLN A 55 -20.52 -11.44 14.86
N GLU A 56 -19.43 -12.12 14.53
CA GLU A 56 -18.97 -13.31 15.24
C GLU A 56 -18.64 -12.99 16.72
N LEU A 57 -17.94 -11.88 17.01
CA LEU A 57 -17.71 -11.40 18.37
C LEU A 57 -19.02 -11.14 19.13
N ALA A 58 -20.04 -10.61 18.44
CA ALA A 58 -21.33 -10.33 19.06
C ALA A 58 -22.07 -11.59 19.53
N ILE A 59 -21.88 -12.75 18.89
CA ILE A 59 -22.46 -14.04 19.29
C ILE A 59 -21.90 -14.47 20.66
N TRP A 60 -20.61 -14.25 20.88
CA TRP A 60 -19.96 -14.59 22.16
C TRP A 60 -20.29 -13.62 23.28
N HIS A 61 -20.82 -12.43 23.00
CA HIS A 61 -21.14 -11.39 23.98
C HIS A 61 -22.52 -11.63 24.61
N THR A 62 -22.60 -12.65 25.46
CA THR A 62 -23.82 -13.09 26.13
C THR A 62 -24.34 -12.07 27.15
N GLN A 63 -25.61 -12.23 27.58
CA GLN A 63 -26.19 -11.38 28.61
C GLN A 63 -25.46 -11.53 29.95
N GLU A 64 -24.97 -12.74 30.27
CA GLU A 64 -24.18 -13.02 31.46
C GLU A 64 -22.87 -12.21 31.48
N LEU A 65 -22.10 -12.21 30.40
CA LEU A 65 -20.86 -11.44 30.32
C LEU A 65 -21.13 -9.93 30.47
N ARG A 66 -22.17 -9.42 29.81
CA ARG A 66 -22.58 -8.01 29.94
C ARG A 66 -23.02 -7.63 31.33
N ALA A 67 -23.71 -8.54 32.06
CA ALA A 67 -24.15 -8.31 33.43
C ALA A 67 -22.99 -8.25 34.42
N ALA A 68 -21.82 -8.79 34.07
CA ALA A 68 -20.61 -8.73 34.87
C ALA A 68 -19.87 -7.39 34.79
N ARG A 69 -20.29 -6.47 33.86
CA ARG A 69 -19.67 -5.15 33.67
C ARG A 69 -19.78 -4.31 34.95
N ASP A 70 -18.65 -3.72 35.32
CA ASP A 70 -18.54 -2.83 36.49
C ASP A 70 -17.53 -1.72 36.17
N THR A 71 -17.98 -0.73 35.42
CA THR A 71 -17.15 0.43 35.03
C THR A 71 -16.78 1.31 36.23
N PRO A 72 -17.67 1.60 37.19
CA PRO A 72 -17.30 2.38 38.38
C PRO A 72 -16.25 1.73 39.28
N GLY A 73 -16.16 0.39 39.29
CA GLY A 73 -15.17 -0.36 40.03
C GLY A 73 -13.89 -0.71 39.24
N ASP A 74 -13.76 -0.24 38.00
CA ASP A 74 -12.57 -0.50 37.17
C ASP A 74 -11.45 0.49 37.51
N VAL A 75 -10.40 0.01 38.15
CA VAL A 75 -9.21 0.79 38.53
C VAL A 75 -8.40 1.28 37.32
N GLY A 76 -8.69 0.79 36.11
CA GLY A 76 -8.04 1.17 34.88
C GLY A 76 -8.63 2.42 34.19
N THR A 77 -9.81 2.90 34.61
CA THR A 77 -10.50 4.02 33.94
C THR A 77 -9.78 5.36 34.04
N GLU A 78 -8.97 5.57 35.08
CA GLU A 78 -8.19 6.80 35.29
C GLU A 78 -6.75 6.68 34.76
N LEU A 79 -6.33 5.51 34.27
CA LEU A 79 -4.98 5.29 33.76
C LEU A 79 -4.91 5.76 32.30
N THR A 80 -4.30 6.93 32.09
CA THR A 80 -4.06 7.49 30.74
C THR A 80 -2.58 7.52 30.41
N HIS A 81 -2.26 7.31 29.12
CA HIS A 81 -0.89 7.46 28.62
C HIS A 81 -0.84 8.59 27.57
N PRO A 82 0.14 9.52 27.62
CA PRO A 82 0.21 10.67 26.70
C PRO A 82 0.15 10.28 25.20
N GLY A 83 0.63 9.08 24.82
CA GLY A 83 0.56 8.56 23.45
C GLY A 83 -0.85 8.14 22.99
N GLU A 84 -1.86 8.15 23.87
CA GLU A 84 -3.24 7.79 23.51
C GLU A 84 -4.07 8.96 22.99
N GLU A 85 -3.67 10.19 23.30
CA GLU A 85 -4.45 11.39 23.03
C GLU A 85 -4.31 11.91 21.58
N GLN A 86 -3.25 11.55 20.87
CA GLN A 86 -2.98 12.09 19.53
C GLN A 86 -2.72 11.00 18.50
N ARG A 87 -3.18 11.23 17.27
CA ARG A 87 -2.87 10.42 16.09
C ARG A 87 -2.35 11.34 14.99
N SER A 88 -1.13 11.11 14.52
CA SER A 88 -0.50 11.97 13.53
C SER A 88 -1.00 11.72 12.10
N ASN A 89 -1.48 10.51 11.82
CA ASN A 89 -1.97 10.13 10.49
C ASN A 89 -2.83 8.86 10.56
N ILE A 90 -3.45 8.53 9.43
CA ILE A 90 -4.36 7.37 9.30
C ILE A 90 -3.63 6.03 9.50
N GLN A 91 -2.34 5.93 9.13
CA GLN A 91 -1.57 4.71 9.32
C GLN A 91 -1.40 4.38 10.81
N GLN A 92 -1.01 5.39 11.60
CA GLN A 92 -0.90 5.25 13.05
C GLN A 92 -2.25 4.91 13.67
N LEU A 93 -3.35 5.55 13.20
CA LEU A 93 -4.70 5.22 13.67
C LEU A 93 -5.04 3.74 13.44
N LEU A 94 -4.81 3.23 12.22
CA LEU A 94 -5.11 1.85 11.87
C LEU A 94 -4.22 0.88 12.64
N GLN A 95 -2.91 1.12 12.70
CA GLN A 95 -1.97 0.24 13.39
C GLN A 95 -2.28 0.11 14.87
N VAL A 96 -2.54 1.22 15.57
CA VAL A 96 -2.91 1.18 17.00
C VAL A 96 -4.20 0.38 17.22
N ASN A 97 -5.20 0.53 16.34
CA ASN A 97 -6.44 -0.22 16.49
C ASN A 97 -6.28 -1.71 16.14
N LEU A 98 -5.47 -2.06 15.14
CA LEU A 98 -5.14 -3.46 14.83
C LEU A 98 -4.42 -4.12 16.01
N CYS A 99 -3.39 -3.48 16.60
CA CYS A 99 -2.72 -3.97 17.79
C CYS A 99 -3.72 -4.17 18.97
N ARG A 100 -4.61 -3.22 19.22
CA ARG A 100 -5.65 -3.35 20.27
C ARG A 100 -6.58 -4.52 20.02
N ILE A 101 -6.96 -4.78 18.77
CA ILE A 101 -7.78 -5.94 18.41
C ILE A 101 -7.02 -7.24 18.71
N GLU A 102 -5.74 -7.32 18.29
CA GLU A 102 -4.90 -8.50 18.50
C GLU A 102 -4.67 -8.81 19.97
N GLU A 103 -4.38 -7.78 20.78
CA GLU A 103 -4.23 -7.88 22.22
C GLU A 103 -5.53 -8.35 22.89
N ALA A 104 -6.67 -7.74 22.54
CA ALA A 104 -7.98 -8.14 23.07
C ALA A 104 -8.31 -9.58 22.67
N LEU A 105 -8.09 -9.98 21.43
CA LEU A 105 -8.31 -11.36 20.98
C LEU A 105 -7.38 -12.36 21.67
N ARG A 106 -6.14 -11.95 22.01
CA ARG A 106 -5.23 -12.80 22.78
C ARG A 106 -5.74 -13.03 24.21
N VAL A 107 -6.23 -11.97 24.86
CA VAL A 107 -6.87 -12.08 26.19
C VAL A 107 -8.10 -12.99 26.12
N LEU A 108 -8.96 -12.78 25.12
CA LEU A 108 -10.14 -13.61 24.89
C LEU A 108 -9.79 -15.08 24.61
N GLU A 109 -8.71 -15.35 23.86
CA GLU A 109 -8.22 -16.72 23.61
C GLU A 109 -7.81 -17.40 24.91
N GLU A 110 -7.09 -16.72 25.80
CA GLU A 110 -6.58 -17.34 27.04
C GLU A 110 -7.66 -17.48 28.14
N TYR A 111 -8.35 -16.39 28.46
CA TYR A 111 -9.39 -16.42 29.48
C TYR A 111 -10.64 -17.15 29.01
N GLY A 112 -10.93 -17.13 27.71
CA GLY A 112 -12.03 -17.90 27.15
C GLY A 112 -11.94 -19.40 27.42
N LYS A 113 -10.73 -19.98 27.42
CA LYS A 113 -10.50 -21.39 27.77
C LYS A 113 -10.99 -21.78 29.15
N LEU A 114 -11.03 -20.81 30.09
CA LEU A 114 -11.52 -21.03 31.45
C LEU A 114 -13.05 -20.95 31.55
N TYR A 115 -13.69 -20.19 30.66
CA TYR A 115 -15.13 -19.98 30.60
C TYR A 115 -15.83 -20.99 29.69
N ASN A 116 -15.35 -21.10 28.44
CA ASN A 116 -15.83 -22.03 27.43
C ASN A 116 -14.67 -22.40 26.47
N PRO A 117 -14.26 -23.69 26.39
CA PRO A 117 -13.14 -24.11 25.52
C PRO A 117 -13.27 -23.70 24.05
N ASP A 118 -14.50 -23.64 23.53
CA ASP A 118 -14.75 -23.24 22.12
C ASP A 118 -14.41 -21.78 21.87
N MET A 119 -14.49 -20.91 22.89
CA MET A 119 -14.03 -19.51 22.80
C MET A 119 -12.53 -19.44 22.47
N GLY A 120 -11.71 -20.25 23.14
CA GLY A 120 -10.28 -20.29 22.91
C GLY A 120 -9.93 -20.63 21.46
N VAL A 121 -10.65 -21.57 20.86
CA VAL A 121 -10.47 -21.95 19.46
C VAL A 121 -10.94 -20.84 18.52
N ALA A 122 -12.12 -20.27 18.75
CA ALA A 122 -12.72 -19.25 17.91
C ALA A 122 -11.86 -17.97 17.88
N PHE A 123 -11.40 -17.49 19.05
CA PHE A 123 -10.60 -16.26 19.11
C PHE A 123 -9.17 -16.45 18.59
N LYS A 124 -8.59 -17.64 18.71
CA LYS A 124 -7.34 -17.96 18.03
C LYS A 124 -7.48 -17.85 16.51
N GLN A 125 -8.52 -18.43 15.93
CA GLN A 125 -8.79 -18.35 14.49
C GLN A 125 -9.03 -16.89 14.05
N MET A 126 -9.81 -16.14 14.81
CA MET A 126 -10.09 -14.73 14.52
C MET A 126 -8.83 -13.88 14.55
N ARG A 127 -7.92 -14.11 15.50
CA ARG A 127 -6.63 -13.42 15.58
C ARG A 127 -5.77 -13.64 14.33
N TYR A 128 -5.73 -14.85 13.77
CA TYR A 128 -5.04 -15.10 12.49
C TYR A 128 -5.72 -14.38 11.31
N ARG A 129 -7.06 -14.24 11.33
CA ARG A 129 -7.77 -13.45 10.33
C ARG A 129 -7.43 -11.96 10.42
N VAL A 130 -7.23 -11.44 11.62
CA VAL A 130 -6.78 -10.04 11.82
C VAL A 130 -5.38 -9.84 11.23
N TYR A 131 -4.42 -10.75 11.42
CA TYR A 131 -3.11 -10.68 10.76
C TYR A 131 -3.23 -10.68 9.23
N SER A 132 -4.14 -11.48 8.69
CA SER A 132 -4.42 -11.49 7.24
C SER A 132 -5.06 -10.17 6.78
N LEU A 133 -5.98 -9.61 7.58
CA LEU A 133 -6.61 -8.31 7.31
C LEU A 133 -5.56 -7.18 7.29
N GLU A 134 -4.66 -7.12 8.26
CA GLU A 134 -3.56 -6.15 8.30
C GLU A 134 -2.69 -6.23 7.05
N SER A 135 -2.27 -7.44 6.68
CA SER A 135 -1.50 -7.68 5.46
C SER A 135 -2.24 -7.19 4.21
N ASN A 136 -3.53 -7.49 4.09
CA ASN A 136 -4.35 -7.10 2.96
C ASN A 136 -4.59 -5.58 2.89
N LEU A 137 -4.68 -4.91 4.02
CA LEU A 137 -4.77 -3.45 4.08
C LEU A 137 -3.53 -2.77 3.49
N VAL A 138 -2.33 -3.29 3.79
CA VAL A 138 -1.07 -2.79 3.24
C VAL A 138 -1.03 -2.99 1.73
N VAL A 139 -1.36 -4.19 1.25
CA VAL A 139 -1.43 -4.51 -0.20
C VAL A 139 -2.39 -3.57 -0.91
N HIS A 140 -3.62 -3.49 -0.42
CA HIS A 140 -4.66 -2.66 -1.05
C HIS A 140 -4.26 -1.19 -1.13
N ARG A 141 -3.64 -0.65 -0.07
CA ARG A 141 -3.13 0.72 -0.05
C ARG A 141 -2.05 0.96 -1.12
N ARG A 142 -1.07 0.04 -1.26
CA ARG A 142 -0.01 0.17 -2.27
C ARG A 142 -0.57 0.16 -3.68
N HIS A 143 -1.48 -0.76 -3.98
CA HIS A 143 -2.15 -0.81 -5.28
C HIS A 143 -2.99 0.44 -5.54
N GLN A 144 -3.76 0.91 -4.57
CA GLN A 144 -4.56 2.12 -4.71
C GLN A 144 -3.68 3.37 -4.93
N LEU A 145 -2.54 3.49 -4.23
CA LEU A 145 -1.60 4.58 -4.46
C LEU A 145 -0.96 4.49 -5.85
N LEU A 146 -0.59 3.29 -6.30
CA LEU A 146 -0.07 3.07 -7.65
C LEU A 146 -1.09 3.50 -8.72
N GLU A 147 -2.34 3.07 -8.59
CA GLU A 147 -3.43 3.42 -9.51
C GLU A 147 -3.70 4.92 -9.57
N ARG A 148 -3.60 5.61 -8.42
CA ARG A 148 -3.81 7.06 -8.31
C ARG A 148 -2.59 7.90 -8.67
N SER A 149 -1.43 7.28 -8.92
CA SER A 149 -0.18 7.97 -9.25
C SER A 149 -0.06 8.17 -10.76
N PRO A 150 -0.38 9.35 -11.31
CA PRO A 150 -0.29 9.59 -12.74
C PRO A 150 1.16 9.88 -13.18
N LEU A 151 2.01 10.33 -12.25
CA LEU A 151 3.39 10.70 -12.49
C LEU A 151 4.35 9.85 -11.67
N TYR A 152 5.38 9.32 -12.32
CA TYR A 152 6.41 8.47 -11.76
C TYR A 152 7.79 9.10 -11.98
N LEU A 153 8.49 9.46 -10.92
CA LEU A 153 9.88 9.91 -11.02
C LEU A 153 10.81 8.70 -10.95
N VAL A 154 11.62 8.50 -11.99
CA VAL A 154 12.77 7.59 -11.94
C VAL A 154 14.04 8.42 -11.76
N THR A 155 14.78 8.20 -10.67
CA THR A 155 15.98 8.99 -10.38
C THR A 155 17.15 8.63 -11.32
N SER A 156 18.11 9.53 -11.43
CA SER A 156 19.44 9.29 -11.98
C SER A 156 20.49 9.77 -10.99
N ALA A 157 21.72 9.31 -11.15
CA ALA A 157 22.85 9.80 -10.34
C ALA A 157 22.93 11.32 -10.38
N SER A 158 22.98 11.96 -9.21
CA SER A 158 23.04 13.43 -9.08
C SER A 158 23.54 13.78 -7.68
N GLU A 159 24.36 14.81 -7.56
CA GLU A 159 24.76 15.39 -6.27
C GLU A 159 23.57 15.99 -5.52
N GLN A 160 22.56 16.47 -6.26
CA GLN A 160 21.33 17.06 -5.71
C GLN A 160 20.18 16.04 -5.56
N LEU A 161 20.45 14.73 -5.61
CA LEU A 161 19.45 13.66 -5.59
C LEU A 161 18.33 13.91 -4.55
N PHE A 162 18.71 14.14 -3.31
CA PHE A 162 17.72 14.29 -2.22
C PHE A 162 16.90 15.58 -2.34
N GLY A 163 17.56 16.71 -2.63
CA GLY A 163 16.87 17.99 -2.80
C GLY A 163 15.89 17.97 -3.97
N THR A 164 16.29 17.35 -5.09
CA THR A 164 15.42 17.20 -6.27
C THR A 164 14.21 16.32 -5.99
N VAL A 165 14.41 15.17 -5.33
CA VAL A 165 13.30 14.27 -4.98
C VAL A 165 12.36 14.93 -3.98
N GLU A 166 12.88 15.61 -2.95
CA GLU A 166 12.07 16.33 -1.97
C GLU A 166 11.23 17.44 -2.64
N ALA A 167 11.85 18.24 -3.51
CA ALA A 167 11.15 19.28 -4.26
C ALA A 167 10.04 18.70 -5.17
N ALA A 168 10.27 17.55 -5.78
CA ALA A 168 9.25 16.86 -6.57
C ALA A 168 8.09 16.34 -5.69
N LEU A 169 8.38 15.78 -4.52
CA LEU A 169 7.37 15.34 -3.55
C LEU A 169 6.54 16.52 -3.03
N GLN A 170 7.16 17.67 -2.74
CA GLN A 170 6.46 18.91 -2.41
C GLN A 170 5.58 19.40 -3.56
N GLY A 171 5.96 19.11 -4.80
CA GLY A 171 5.17 19.37 -6.00
C GLY A 171 3.94 18.46 -6.18
N GLY A 172 3.76 17.46 -5.30
CA GLY A 172 2.62 16.53 -5.34
C GLY A 172 2.95 15.16 -5.97
N LEU A 173 4.24 14.84 -6.15
CA LEU A 173 4.64 13.51 -6.65
C LEU A 173 4.30 12.43 -5.61
N THR A 174 3.78 11.28 -6.09
CA THR A 174 3.34 10.16 -5.23
C THR A 174 4.04 8.84 -5.52
N LEU A 175 4.97 8.79 -6.49
CA LEU A 175 5.67 7.57 -6.87
C LEU A 175 7.12 7.88 -7.30
N VAL A 176 8.09 7.31 -6.61
CA VAL A 176 9.52 7.50 -6.84
C VAL A 176 10.22 6.16 -7.02
N GLN A 177 11.06 6.03 -8.04
CA GLN A 177 11.99 4.91 -8.20
C GLN A 177 13.42 5.41 -7.99
N TYR A 178 14.13 4.78 -7.06
CA TYR A 178 15.56 5.00 -6.92
C TYR A 178 16.33 4.09 -7.89
N ARG A 179 16.99 4.74 -8.85
CA ARG A 179 17.81 4.07 -9.87
C ARG A 179 19.24 4.61 -9.82
N GLU A 180 20.16 3.76 -9.36
CA GLU A 180 21.60 3.98 -9.31
C GLU A 180 22.32 2.71 -9.80
N LYS A 181 23.10 2.86 -10.87
CA LYS A 181 23.76 1.72 -11.53
C LYS A 181 25.23 1.54 -11.10
N THR A 182 25.90 2.64 -10.73
CA THR A 182 27.36 2.69 -10.64
C THR A 182 27.92 2.79 -9.24
N ALA A 183 27.17 3.35 -8.29
CA ALA A 183 27.63 3.49 -6.91
C ALA A 183 27.81 2.12 -6.23
N ASP A 184 28.64 2.09 -5.18
CA ASP A 184 28.79 0.92 -4.32
C ASP A 184 27.49 0.58 -3.58
N ASP A 185 27.29 -0.69 -3.22
CA ASP A 185 26.07 -1.15 -2.58
C ASP A 185 25.83 -0.52 -1.22
N SER A 186 26.87 -0.17 -0.46
CA SER A 186 26.76 0.57 0.80
C SER A 186 26.16 1.96 0.59
N VAL A 187 26.57 2.65 -0.48
CA VAL A 187 26.02 3.97 -0.87
C VAL A 187 24.59 3.82 -1.33
N LYS A 188 24.30 2.82 -2.20
CA LYS A 188 22.94 2.53 -2.65
C LYS A 188 22.00 2.27 -1.48
N LEU A 189 22.43 1.47 -0.50
CA LEU A 189 21.65 1.16 0.69
C LEU A 189 21.34 2.42 1.51
N SER A 190 22.36 3.23 1.80
CA SER A 190 22.20 4.48 2.55
C SER A 190 21.25 5.47 1.85
N HIS A 191 21.44 5.65 0.53
CA HIS A 191 20.56 6.52 -0.26
C HIS A 191 19.13 5.99 -0.31
N ALA A 192 18.94 4.69 -0.51
CA ALA A 192 17.62 4.06 -0.56
C ALA A 192 16.88 4.22 0.78
N GLN A 193 17.56 4.03 1.92
CA GLN A 193 16.97 4.25 3.25
C GLN A 193 16.46 5.68 3.43
N LYS A 194 17.27 6.67 3.05
CA LYS A 194 16.90 8.08 3.17
C LYS A 194 15.75 8.46 2.23
N LEU A 195 15.80 8.00 0.98
CA LEU A 195 14.71 8.25 0.01
C LEU A 195 13.41 7.56 0.43
N ARG A 196 13.49 6.34 0.94
CA ARG A 196 12.32 5.63 1.47
C ARG A 196 11.66 6.40 2.62
N GLN A 197 12.43 6.88 3.59
CA GLN A 197 11.91 7.69 4.69
C GLN A 197 11.26 8.97 4.19
N MET A 198 11.90 9.65 3.24
CA MET A 198 11.37 10.86 2.60
C MET A 198 10.05 10.58 1.86
N CYS A 199 9.99 9.56 1.01
CA CYS A 199 8.77 9.18 0.30
C CYS A 199 7.62 8.88 1.27
N HIS A 200 7.88 8.12 2.33
CA HIS A 200 6.87 7.80 3.33
C HIS A 200 6.39 9.03 4.13
N HIS A 201 7.29 9.98 4.42
CA HIS A 201 6.90 11.24 5.06
C HIS A 201 5.88 12.02 4.21
N TYR A 202 6.05 12.03 2.89
CA TYR A 202 5.11 12.67 1.94
C TYR A 202 3.97 11.76 1.49
N GLY A 203 3.85 10.53 2.02
CA GLY A 203 2.81 9.59 1.64
C GLY A 203 2.96 8.96 0.25
N ALA A 204 4.15 9.06 -0.35
CA ALA A 204 4.48 8.51 -1.66
C ALA A 204 5.02 7.08 -1.58
N LEU A 205 4.87 6.32 -2.68
CA LEU A 205 5.48 5.01 -2.86
C LEU A 205 6.97 5.13 -3.21
N PHE A 206 7.77 4.25 -2.64
CA PHE A 206 9.19 4.12 -2.91
C PHE A 206 9.51 2.77 -3.57
N ILE A 207 10.03 2.80 -4.79
CA ILE A 207 10.38 1.64 -5.62
C ILE A 207 11.90 1.54 -5.76
N MET A 208 12.45 0.35 -5.56
CA MET A 208 13.86 0.06 -5.83
C MET A 208 14.05 -0.42 -7.27
N ASN A 209 15.07 0.06 -7.98
CA ASN A 209 15.38 -0.41 -9.32
C ASN A 209 16.27 -1.65 -9.28
N ASP A 210 15.93 -2.74 -10.00
CA ASP A 210 16.65 -3.99 -10.24
C ASP A 210 16.95 -4.83 -8.97
N ARG A 211 17.27 -4.25 -7.84
CA ARG A 211 17.83 -4.88 -6.64
C ARG A 211 16.77 -5.31 -5.64
N VAL A 212 16.31 -6.56 -5.77
CA VAL A 212 15.31 -7.19 -4.87
C VAL A 212 15.80 -7.27 -3.43
N ASP A 213 17.08 -7.57 -3.23
CA ASP A 213 17.75 -7.66 -1.94
C ASP A 213 17.75 -6.30 -1.21
N LEU A 214 18.11 -5.21 -1.92
CA LEU A 214 18.08 -3.87 -1.36
C LEU A 214 16.64 -3.40 -1.10
N ALA A 215 15.68 -3.77 -1.96
CA ALA A 215 14.27 -3.49 -1.73
C ALA A 215 13.77 -4.09 -0.40
N LEU A 216 14.18 -5.32 -0.08
CA LEU A 216 13.90 -5.94 1.21
C LEU A 216 14.61 -5.23 2.37
N ALA A 217 15.92 -4.96 2.23
CA ALA A 217 16.73 -4.37 3.28
C ALA A 217 16.26 -3.00 3.74
N VAL A 218 15.66 -2.18 2.83
CA VAL A 218 15.14 -0.85 3.15
C VAL A 218 13.63 -0.82 3.37
N ASP A 219 12.96 -1.97 3.28
CA ASP A 219 11.50 -2.07 3.32
C ASP A 219 10.82 -1.18 2.26
N ALA A 220 11.29 -1.26 1.01
CA ALA A 220 10.70 -0.55 -0.12
C ALA A 220 9.26 -1.04 -0.40
N ASP A 221 8.43 -0.19 -0.99
CA ASP A 221 7.07 -0.56 -1.40
C ASP A 221 7.05 -1.51 -2.59
N GLY A 222 8.15 -1.59 -3.34
CA GLY A 222 8.30 -2.52 -4.45
C GLY A 222 9.64 -2.47 -5.15
N VAL A 223 9.75 -3.23 -6.23
CA VAL A 223 10.91 -3.27 -7.13
C VAL A 223 10.46 -3.06 -8.58
N HIS A 224 11.29 -2.42 -9.38
CA HIS A 224 11.12 -2.35 -10.84
C HIS A 224 12.23 -3.11 -11.54
N LEU A 225 11.88 -4.07 -12.39
CA LEU A 225 12.79 -4.99 -13.06
C LEU A 225 12.86 -4.73 -14.58
N GLY A 226 14.04 -4.76 -15.15
CA GLY A 226 14.26 -4.80 -16.59
C GLY A 226 14.19 -6.22 -17.16
N GLN A 227 14.25 -6.38 -18.49
CA GLN A 227 14.10 -7.69 -19.15
C GLN A 227 15.23 -8.67 -18.85
N GLN A 228 16.41 -8.17 -18.45
CA GLN A 228 17.60 -9.00 -18.14
C GLN A 228 17.78 -9.26 -16.62
N ASP A 229 16.90 -8.66 -15.80
CA ASP A 229 16.94 -8.86 -14.35
C ASP A 229 16.26 -10.19 -13.98
N VAL A 230 16.22 -10.48 -12.68
CA VAL A 230 15.59 -11.72 -12.19
C VAL A 230 14.11 -11.84 -12.65
N PRO A 231 13.62 -13.08 -12.84
CA PRO A 231 12.22 -13.33 -13.17
C PRO A 231 11.26 -12.77 -12.10
N ILE A 232 10.07 -12.35 -12.53
CA ILE A 232 9.01 -11.84 -11.61
C ILE A 232 8.67 -12.88 -10.55
N ALA A 233 8.55 -14.16 -10.93
CA ALA A 233 8.25 -15.24 -9.99
C ALA A 233 9.29 -15.37 -8.88
N PHE A 234 10.59 -15.22 -9.21
CA PHE A 234 11.67 -15.23 -8.22
C PHE A 234 11.61 -13.99 -7.30
N ALA A 235 11.43 -12.80 -7.87
CA ALA A 235 11.26 -11.58 -7.09
C ALA A 235 10.04 -11.67 -6.17
N ARG A 236 8.92 -12.23 -6.65
CA ARG A 236 7.69 -12.45 -5.86
C ARG A 236 7.92 -13.43 -4.70
N GLN A 237 8.69 -14.48 -4.91
CA GLN A 237 9.05 -15.43 -3.85
C GLN A 237 9.82 -14.74 -2.71
N LEU A 238 10.72 -13.81 -3.02
CA LEU A 238 11.50 -13.08 -2.03
C LEU A 238 10.72 -11.95 -1.36
N LEU A 239 9.98 -11.15 -2.15
CA LEU A 239 9.27 -9.96 -1.69
C LEU A 239 7.92 -10.26 -1.03
N GLY A 240 7.37 -11.45 -1.25
CA GLY A 240 6.00 -11.80 -0.85
C GLY A 240 4.94 -11.11 -1.71
N SER A 241 3.67 -11.28 -1.36
CA SER A 241 2.53 -10.71 -2.07
C SER A 241 2.29 -9.22 -1.77
N GLN A 242 2.93 -8.68 -0.76
CA GLN A 242 2.65 -7.34 -0.27
C GLN A 242 3.36 -6.22 -1.04
N ARG A 243 4.48 -6.52 -1.72
CA ARG A 243 5.28 -5.52 -2.43
C ARG A 243 4.99 -5.51 -3.93
N LEU A 244 5.03 -4.32 -4.50
CA LEU A 244 4.79 -4.11 -5.93
C LEU A 244 5.99 -4.59 -6.76
N ILE A 245 5.72 -5.23 -7.90
CA ILE A 245 6.73 -5.61 -8.89
C ILE A 245 6.35 -4.96 -10.22
N GLY A 246 7.19 -4.03 -10.67
CA GLY A 246 7.10 -3.43 -12.00
C GLY A 246 8.01 -4.13 -13.01
N ARG A 247 7.64 -4.11 -14.29
CA ARG A 247 8.44 -4.65 -15.39
C ARG A 247 8.57 -3.67 -16.53
N SER A 248 9.80 -3.42 -17.02
CA SER A 248 10.01 -2.66 -18.25
C SER A 248 9.60 -3.49 -19.46
N THR A 249 8.89 -2.89 -20.42
CA THR A 249 8.50 -3.54 -21.68
C THR A 249 8.75 -2.60 -22.88
N THR A 250 9.15 -3.15 -24.02
CA THR A 250 9.48 -2.40 -25.23
C THR A 250 8.62 -2.77 -26.44
N ASN A 251 7.80 -3.82 -26.31
CA ASN A 251 6.96 -4.35 -27.39
C ASN A 251 5.75 -5.14 -26.80
N PRO A 252 4.74 -5.46 -27.63
CA PRO A 252 3.56 -6.20 -27.21
C PRO A 252 3.84 -7.55 -26.54
N ASP A 253 4.81 -8.32 -27.03
CA ASP A 253 5.11 -9.65 -26.51
C ASP A 253 5.69 -9.58 -25.08
N GLU A 254 6.58 -8.62 -24.84
CA GLU A 254 7.10 -8.34 -23.49
C GLU A 254 6.00 -7.88 -22.54
N MET A 255 5.05 -7.07 -23.01
CA MET A 255 3.90 -6.63 -22.22
C MET A 255 3.02 -7.82 -21.81
N GLN A 256 2.61 -8.65 -22.77
CA GLN A 256 1.75 -9.82 -22.48
C GLN A 256 2.44 -10.79 -21.52
N ARG A 257 3.74 -11.03 -21.72
CA ARG A 257 4.53 -11.88 -20.83
C ARG A 257 4.60 -11.30 -19.41
N ALA A 258 4.88 -10.00 -19.26
CA ALA A 258 4.94 -9.35 -17.94
C ALA A 258 3.61 -9.44 -17.18
N ILE A 259 2.48 -9.26 -17.88
CA ILE A 259 1.12 -9.41 -17.31
C ILE A 259 0.89 -10.86 -16.88
N ALA A 260 1.20 -11.83 -17.73
CA ALA A 260 1.02 -13.24 -17.46
C ALA A 260 1.90 -13.75 -16.29
N GLU A 261 3.10 -13.18 -16.12
CA GLU A 261 4.03 -13.47 -15.02
C GLU A 261 3.64 -12.80 -13.69
N GLY A 262 2.60 -11.94 -13.68
CA GLY A 262 2.08 -11.30 -12.47
C GLY A 262 2.80 -10.02 -12.08
N ALA A 263 3.21 -9.19 -13.04
CA ALA A 263 3.63 -7.83 -12.78
C ALA A 263 2.45 -7.00 -12.25
N ASP A 264 2.68 -6.15 -11.25
CA ASP A 264 1.66 -5.24 -10.71
C ASP A 264 1.52 -3.99 -11.58
N TYR A 265 2.57 -3.61 -12.32
CA TYR A 265 2.55 -2.55 -13.31
C TYR A 265 3.68 -2.73 -14.34
N ILE A 266 3.59 -2.03 -15.44
CA ILE A 266 4.61 -2.06 -16.48
C ILE A 266 5.08 -0.65 -16.89
N GLY A 267 6.35 -0.56 -17.33
CA GLY A 267 6.89 0.57 -18.05
C GLY A 267 6.83 0.32 -19.55
N VAL A 268 6.23 1.22 -20.31
CA VAL A 268 6.03 1.16 -21.76
C VAL A 268 6.98 2.13 -22.46
N GLY A 269 8.02 1.61 -23.10
CA GLY A 269 9.00 2.46 -23.77
C GLY A 269 10.38 1.80 -23.96
N PRO A 270 11.40 2.57 -24.41
CA PRO A 270 11.41 4.04 -24.47
C PRO A 270 10.54 4.60 -25.61
N VAL A 271 9.73 5.65 -25.31
CA VAL A 271 8.88 6.28 -26.33
C VAL A 271 9.74 7.03 -27.34
N TYR A 272 10.73 7.77 -26.85
CA TYR A 272 11.71 8.48 -27.67
C TYR A 272 13.13 7.98 -27.34
N GLU A 273 14.06 8.19 -28.23
CA GLU A 273 15.46 7.91 -27.98
C GLU A 273 15.97 8.62 -26.73
N THR A 274 16.74 7.93 -25.92
CA THR A 274 17.22 8.47 -24.64
C THR A 274 18.60 7.96 -24.28
N PRO A 275 19.52 8.83 -23.85
CA PRO A 275 20.84 8.41 -23.38
C PRO A 275 20.80 7.45 -22.17
N THR A 276 19.69 7.45 -21.42
CA THR A 276 19.52 6.60 -20.24
C THR A 276 19.44 5.10 -20.58
N LYS A 277 19.05 4.77 -21.82
CA LYS A 277 19.03 3.41 -22.40
C LYS A 277 19.46 3.51 -23.88
N ALA A 278 20.69 3.97 -24.11
CA ALA A 278 21.25 4.20 -25.47
C ALA A 278 21.26 2.92 -26.33
N ASP A 279 21.27 1.74 -25.72
CA ASP A 279 21.30 0.44 -26.40
C ASP A 279 19.92 -0.03 -26.92
N LYS A 280 18.84 0.73 -26.69
CA LYS A 280 17.49 0.35 -27.10
C LYS A 280 16.91 1.36 -28.08
N ALA A 281 16.46 0.87 -29.24
CA ALA A 281 15.67 1.65 -30.16
C ALA A 281 14.38 2.16 -29.51
N ALA A 282 13.91 3.33 -29.91
CA ALA A 282 12.62 3.86 -29.46
C ALA A 282 11.49 2.91 -29.87
N ALA A 283 10.62 2.56 -28.91
CA ALA A 283 9.42 1.77 -29.16
C ALA A 283 8.31 2.62 -29.82
N GLY A 284 8.43 3.92 -29.73
CA GLY A 284 7.56 4.90 -30.40
C GLY A 284 6.16 5.05 -29.79
N LEU A 285 5.40 5.96 -30.37
CA LEU A 285 4.01 6.23 -29.98
C LEU A 285 3.07 5.07 -30.35
N ASP A 286 3.40 4.29 -31.38
CA ASP A 286 2.59 3.12 -31.79
C ASP A 286 2.50 2.09 -30.65
N TYR A 287 3.60 1.89 -29.92
CA TYR A 287 3.57 0.98 -28.75
C TYR A 287 2.78 1.59 -27.57
N VAL A 288 2.81 2.90 -27.39
CA VAL A 288 1.94 3.61 -26.42
C VAL A 288 0.46 3.39 -26.77
N GLN A 289 0.09 3.55 -28.04
CA GLN A 289 -1.28 3.31 -28.51
C GLN A 289 -1.72 1.85 -28.32
N TYR A 290 -0.79 0.92 -28.57
CA TYR A 290 -1.05 -0.51 -28.32
C TYR A 290 -1.31 -0.77 -26.84
N ALA A 291 -0.46 -0.25 -25.96
CA ALA A 291 -0.61 -0.40 -24.52
C ALA A 291 -1.93 0.20 -24.01
N ALA A 292 -2.33 1.37 -24.52
CA ALA A 292 -3.59 2.02 -24.17
C ALA A 292 -4.82 1.16 -24.47
N LYS A 293 -4.74 0.30 -25.51
CA LYS A 293 -5.85 -0.59 -25.92
C LYS A 293 -5.83 -1.95 -25.24
N HIS A 294 -4.67 -2.46 -24.80
CA HIS A 294 -4.49 -3.86 -24.44
C HIS A 294 -3.92 -4.11 -23.06
N ALA A 295 -3.36 -3.08 -22.38
CA ALA A 295 -2.83 -3.27 -21.04
C ALA A 295 -3.95 -3.38 -20.01
N ALA A 296 -4.01 -4.54 -19.32
CA ALA A 296 -5.01 -4.81 -18.28
C ALA A 296 -4.56 -4.41 -16.88
N ILE A 297 -3.32 -3.91 -16.73
CA ILE A 297 -2.72 -3.46 -15.47
C ILE A 297 -2.20 -2.02 -15.61
N PRO A 298 -1.95 -1.29 -14.50
CA PRO A 298 -1.36 0.04 -14.55
C PRO A 298 -0.07 0.06 -15.36
N TRP A 299 0.09 1.09 -16.20
CA TRP A 299 1.29 1.26 -17.01
C TRP A 299 1.70 2.72 -17.12
N PHE A 300 2.99 2.93 -17.32
CA PHE A 300 3.60 4.26 -17.43
C PHE A 300 4.38 4.35 -18.73
N ALA A 301 4.04 5.33 -19.59
CA ALA A 301 4.86 5.65 -20.74
C ALA A 301 6.19 6.26 -20.25
N ILE A 302 7.32 5.80 -20.76
CA ILE A 302 8.64 6.21 -20.30
C ILE A 302 9.63 6.34 -21.47
N GLY A 303 10.59 7.25 -21.32
CA GLY A 303 11.74 7.38 -22.23
C GLY A 303 11.65 8.63 -23.12
N GLY A 304 12.51 9.60 -22.84
CA GLY A 304 12.64 10.83 -23.61
C GLY A 304 11.47 11.81 -23.47
N ILE A 305 10.56 11.58 -22.53
CA ILE A 305 9.39 12.44 -22.31
C ILE A 305 9.82 13.71 -21.56
N ASP A 306 9.40 14.86 -22.08
CA ASP A 306 9.66 16.19 -21.53
C ASP A 306 8.45 17.15 -21.77
N PRO A 307 8.48 18.41 -21.30
CA PRO A 307 7.38 19.35 -21.50
C PRO A 307 7.01 19.66 -22.96
N ASN A 308 7.91 19.42 -23.91
CA ASN A 308 7.68 19.74 -25.33
C ASN A 308 6.96 18.61 -26.08
N ASN A 309 7.01 17.38 -25.57
CA ASN A 309 6.49 16.19 -26.26
C ASN A 309 5.44 15.40 -25.46
N ILE A 310 5.13 15.80 -24.23
CA ILE A 310 4.15 15.09 -23.40
C ILE A 310 2.76 15.03 -24.05
N ASP A 311 2.32 16.08 -24.74
CA ASP A 311 1.01 16.12 -25.39
C ASP A 311 0.86 15.00 -26.43
N ASP A 312 1.90 14.68 -27.20
CA ASP A 312 1.89 13.57 -28.17
C ASP A 312 1.70 12.21 -27.46
N VAL A 313 2.35 12.04 -26.31
CA VAL A 313 2.25 10.82 -25.50
C VAL A 313 0.85 10.67 -24.91
N LEU A 314 0.26 11.76 -24.43
CA LEU A 314 -1.11 11.78 -23.90
C LEU A 314 -2.14 11.54 -25.02
N ASN A 315 -1.94 12.14 -26.21
CA ASN A 315 -2.79 11.92 -27.38
C ASN A 315 -2.69 10.47 -27.90
N ALA A 316 -1.53 9.81 -27.73
CA ALA A 316 -1.36 8.39 -28.04
C ALA A 316 -2.09 7.45 -27.05
N GLY A 317 -2.68 7.98 -25.98
CA GLY A 317 -3.52 7.22 -25.06
C GLY A 317 -2.94 7.04 -23.65
N ALA A 318 -1.74 7.56 -23.38
CA ALA A 318 -1.17 7.48 -22.02
C ALA A 318 -2.00 8.30 -21.03
N GLU A 319 -2.19 7.74 -19.84
CA GLU A 319 -2.79 8.39 -18.67
C GLU A 319 -1.79 8.56 -17.54
N ARG A 320 -0.65 7.88 -17.65
CA ARG A 320 0.44 7.88 -16.69
C ARG A 320 1.78 7.93 -17.42
N VAL A 321 2.70 8.72 -16.90
CA VAL A 321 4.05 8.86 -17.47
C VAL A 321 5.12 8.68 -16.40
N ALA A 322 6.27 8.14 -16.79
CA ALA A 322 7.47 8.10 -15.97
C ALA A 322 8.52 9.05 -16.55
N ILE A 323 9.02 9.94 -15.70
CA ILE A 323 9.95 11.02 -16.06
C ILE A 323 11.28 10.79 -15.36
N VAL A 324 12.38 11.06 -16.07
CA VAL A 324 13.74 11.03 -15.53
C VAL A 324 14.34 12.44 -15.58
N ARG A 325 14.95 12.78 -16.71
CA ARG A 325 15.78 14.00 -16.86
C ARG A 325 15.00 15.29 -16.68
N ALA A 326 13.78 15.37 -17.21
CA ALA A 326 13.01 16.61 -17.16
C ALA A 326 12.72 17.08 -15.73
N ILE A 327 12.72 16.16 -14.75
CA ILE A 327 12.62 16.53 -13.32
C ILE A 327 14.00 16.53 -12.65
N MET A 328 14.83 15.49 -12.89
CA MET A 328 16.14 15.35 -12.22
C MET A 328 17.15 16.45 -12.57
N GLN A 329 17.01 17.09 -13.73
CA GLN A 329 17.88 18.16 -14.20
C GLN A 329 17.20 19.54 -14.20
N ALA A 330 16.00 19.65 -13.65
CA ALA A 330 15.27 20.89 -13.59
C ALA A 330 15.90 21.85 -12.57
N GLU A 331 15.93 23.15 -12.89
CA GLU A 331 16.29 24.20 -11.93
C GLU A 331 15.21 24.33 -10.84
N GLN A 332 13.95 24.06 -11.20
CA GLN A 332 12.80 24.14 -10.28
C GLN A 332 11.96 22.84 -10.34
N PRO A 333 12.41 21.76 -9.70
CA PRO A 333 11.75 20.45 -9.80
C PRO A 333 10.29 20.45 -9.34
N THR A 334 9.95 21.27 -8.33
CA THR A 334 8.56 21.42 -7.85
C THR A 334 7.64 21.91 -8.97
N LEU A 335 8.02 22.96 -9.69
CA LEU A 335 7.19 23.54 -10.75
C LEU A 335 7.05 22.59 -11.94
N VAL A 336 8.14 21.92 -12.32
CA VAL A 336 8.11 20.94 -13.42
C VAL A 336 7.22 19.75 -13.04
N THR A 337 7.28 19.28 -11.81
CA THR A 337 6.39 18.22 -11.30
C THR A 337 4.92 18.66 -11.37
N GLN A 338 4.60 19.85 -10.88
CA GLN A 338 3.25 20.42 -10.95
C GLN A 338 2.75 20.58 -12.39
N TYR A 339 3.62 21.00 -13.30
CA TYR A 339 3.30 21.07 -14.73
C TYR A 339 2.86 19.71 -15.28
N PHE A 340 3.67 18.65 -15.09
CA PHE A 340 3.31 17.30 -15.55
C PHE A 340 1.99 16.83 -14.93
N LEU A 341 1.81 17.01 -13.62
CA LEU A 341 0.58 16.63 -12.94
C LEU A 341 -0.64 17.37 -13.50
N SER A 342 -0.51 18.66 -13.82
CA SER A 342 -1.60 19.45 -14.42
C SER A 342 -2.01 18.93 -15.80
N GLN A 343 -1.04 18.55 -16.66
CA GLN A 343 -1.31 18.00 -17.98
C GLN A 343 -2.03 16.64 -17.89
N LEU A 344 -1.55 15.77 -16.99
CA LEU A 344 -2.16 14.45 -16.75
C LEU A 344 -3.58 14.55 -16.20
N THR A 345 -3.82 15.45 -15.24
CA THR A 345 -5.16 15.69 -14.69
C THR A 345 -6.14 16.24 -15.73
N ARG A 346 -5.67 17.15 -16.60
CA ARG A 346 -6.48 17.70 -17.71
C ARG A 346 -7.00 16.59 -18.61
N VAL A 347 -6.13 15.67 -19.05
CA VAL A 347 -6.51 14.58 -19.95
C VAL A 347 -7.47 13.58 -19.27
N GLN A 348 -7.21 13.22 -18.02
CA GLN A 348 -8.09 12.33 -17.28
C GLN A 348 -9.50 12.93 -17.09
N THR A 349 -9.59 14.23 -16.84
CA THR A 349 -10.87 14.94 -16.73
C THR A 349 -11.62 14.93 -18.07
N LEU A 350 -10.96 15.24 -19.18
CA LEU A 350 -11.58 15.23 -20.50
C LEU A 350 -12.13 13.86 -20.89
N ARG A 351 -11.34 12.79 -20.72
CA ARG A 351 -11.79 11.42 -20.99
C ARG A 351 -12.95 10.97 -20.09
N SER A 352 -12.96 11.40 -18.85
CA SER A 352 -14.07 11.07 -17.92
C SER A 352 -15.38 11.76 -18.36
N ILE A 353 -15.32 12.97 -18.92
CA ILE A 353 -16.47 13.67 -19.47
C ILE A 353 -16.97 12.96 -20.75
N GLU A 354 -16.07 12.62 -21.67
CA GLU A 354 -16.40 11.91 -22.90
C GLU A 354 -17.08 10.56 -22.65
N ALA A 355 -16.55 9.79 -21.67
CA ALA A 355 -17.15 8.53 -21.28
C ALA A 355 -18.57 8.68 -20.72
N ARG A 356 -18.83 9.73 -19.92
CA ARG A 356 -20.17 10.03 -19.40
C ARG A 356 -21.16 10.46 -20.49
N VAL A 357 -20.71 11.28 -21.44
CA VAL A 357 -21.52 11.72 -22.58
C VAL A 357 -21.90 10.53 -23.46
N SER A 358 -20.97 9.61 -23.72
CA SER A 358 -21.24 8.41 -24.52
C SER A 358 -22.25 7.45 -23.85
N GLN A 359 -22.26 7.37 -22.50
CA GLN A 359 -23.22 6.55 -21.75
C GLN A 359 -24.61 7.19 -21.65
N SER A 360 -24.73 8.50 -21.80
CA SER A 360 -26.03 9.21 -21.76
C SER A 360 -26.77 9.18 -23.09
N HIS A 361 -26.16 8.63 -24.16
CA HIS A 361 -26.76 8.54 -25.50
C HIS A 361 -27.15 7.09 -25.87
N VAL A 362 -27.05 6.14 -24.93
CA VAL A 362 -27.53 4.75 -25.02
C VAL A 362 -28.71 4.54 -24.07
#